data_96df565f2e69e075d9f36891dec7d253
#
_entry.id   96df565f2e69e075d9f36891dec7d253
#
_cell.length_a   1.000
_cell.length_b   1.000
_cell.length_c   1.000
_cell.angle_alpha   90.00
_cell.angle_beta   90.00
_cell.angle_gamma   90.00
#
_symmetry.space_group_name_H-M   'P 1'
#
loop_
_entity.id
_entity.type
_entity.pdbx_description
1 polymer ?
#
loop_
_entity_poly.entity_id
_entity_poly.type
_entity_poly.pdbx_seq_one_letter_code
_entity_poly.pdbx_strand_id
1 'polypeptide(L)'
;EIDKGGISVSSAAIDQIGNIDNSEDLSILCVGAGRTSKLSIKQLFSKKFGKIYITNRTEANTTHLLEKFDLNLVKFSEWKSKLESVDIIIFSTSSKKPLLTDKDLVHIDSKRNKKIILVDLSVPRNIIINNNYNNVELVDLDKLKDKVNENYNRRISEVKKAEKLIEKYVIEYNQWLDSRELRPSIISIKKEIKNLMSDTVNLENNNREIQEIYDKFSDRLVKKILSVSENGKNTDALKIINKIFTDD
;
A
#
# COMPACT_ATOMS: atom_id res chain seq x y z
N GLU A 1 2.06 4.60 0.45
CA GLU A 1 0.97 5.06 1.34
C GLU A 1 -0.38 4.41 1.06
N ILE A 2 -0.69 4.09 -0.20
CA ILE A 2 -1.94 3.37 -0.58
C ILE A 2 -2.05 2.01 0.15
N ASP A 3 -0.95 1.39 0.50
CA ASP A 3 -0.90 0.07 1.14
C ASP A 3 -0.96 0.11 2.69
N LYS A 4 -0.98 1.31 3.30
CA LYS A 4 -1.04 1.46 4.75
C LYS A 4 -2.47 1.36 5.29
N GLY A 5 -2.68 0.51 6.29
CA GLY A 5 -3.94 0.32 7.04
C GLY A 5 -4.85 -0.78 6.47
N GLY A 6 -5.47 -1.53 7.38
CA GLY A 6 -6.36 -2.64 7.03
C GLY A 6 -7.68 -2.19 6.43
N ILE A 7 -8.09 -2.78 5.30
CA ILE A 7 -9.42 -2.59 4.70
C ILE A 7 -10.40 -3.66 5.22
N SER A 8 -9.91 -4.83 5.58
CA SER A 8 -10.75 -5.88 6.17
C SER A 8 -10.86 -5.70 7.67
N VAL A 9 -11.95 -6.17 8.24
CA VAL A 9 -12.17 -6.14 9.69
C VAL A 9 -11.03 -6.83 10.46
N SER A 10 -10.55 -7.98 9.95
CA SER A 10 -9.38 -8.66 10.53
C SER A 10 -8.12 -7.82 10.47
N SER A 11 -7.87 -7.12 9.35
CA SER A 11 -6.71 -6.22 9.24
C SER A 11 -6.81 -5.05 10.19
N ALA A 12 -7.98 -4.42 10.30
CA ALA A 12 -8.19 -3.31 11.21
C ALA A 12 -8.01 -3.72 12.67
N ALA A 13 -8.47 -4.94 13.04
CA ALA A 13 -8.28 -5.51 14.37
C ALA A 13 -6.79 -5.71 14.68
N ILE A 14 -6.05 -6.34 13.77
CA ILE A 14 -4.62 -6.57 13.95
C ILE A 14 -3.81 -5.27 13.93
N ASP A 15 -4.22 -4.28 13.14
CA ASP A 15 -3.60 -2.95 13.16
C ASP A 15 -3.82 -2.24 14.50
N GLN A 16 -5.03 -2.37 15.09
CA GLN A 16 -5.33 -1.77 16.37
C GLN A 16 -4.49 -2.37 17.50
N ILE A 17 -4.38 -3.70 17.56
CA ILE A 17 -3.56 -4.38 18.59
C ILE A 17 -2.06 -4.28 18.28
N GLY A 18 -1.66 -4.11 17.03
CA GLY A 18 -0.26 -3.97 16.63
C GLY A 18 0.35 -2.60 16.94
N ASN A 19 -0.45 -1.64 17.40
CA ASN A 19 0.03 -0.35 17.93
C ASN A 19 0.45 -0.45 19.43
N ILE A 20 0.37 -1.64 20.02
CA ILE A 20 0.84 -1.88 21.38
C ILE A 20 2.35 -2.07 21.35
N ASP A 21 3.06 -1.37 22.20
CA ASP A 21 4.50 -1.51 22.35
C ASP A 21 4.88 -2.95 22.72
N ASN A 22 5.98 -3.44 22.17
CA ASN A 22 6.51 -4.79 22.39
C ASN A 22 5.56 -5.91 21.92
N SER A 23 4.96 -5.78 20.74
CA SER A 23 4.06 -6.80 20.18
C SER A 23 4.72 -8.20 20.06
N GLU A 24 6.05 -8.27 19.99
CA GLU A 24 6.83 -9.52 19.94
C GLU A 24 6.78 -10.31 21.27
N ASP A 25 6.47 -9.65 22.38
CA ASP A 25 6.35 -10.29 23.70
C ASP A 25 4.92 -10.74 24.01
N LEU A 26 3.95 -10.31 23.20
CA LEU A 26 2.52 -10.57 23.45
C LEU A 26 2.15 -12.03 23.07
N SER A 27 1.35 -12.64 23.92
CA SER A 27 0.76 -13.95 23.68
C SER A 27 -0.70 -13.82 23.23
N ILE A 28 -1.05 -14.51 22.15
CA ILE A 28 -2.33 -14.39 21.48
C ILE A 28 -3.03 -15.74 21.37
N LEU A 29 -4.32 -15.81 21.70
CA LEU A 29 -5.15 -16.98 21.44
C LEU A 29 -6.17 -16.67 20.33
N CYS A 30 -6.13 -17.44 19.24
CA CYS A 30 -7.12 -17.42 18.19
C CYS A 30 -8.18 -18.51 18.44
N VAL A 31 -9.44 -18.08 18.64
CA VAL A 31 -10.58 -19.00 18.82
C VAL A 31 -11.34 -19.10 17.51
N GLY A 32 -11.24 -20.26 16.87
CA GLY A 32 -11.78 -20.56 15.54
C GLY A 32 -10.67 -20.81 14.51
N ALA A 33 -11.00 -21.58 13.46
CA ALA A 33 -10.10 -21.91 12.36
C ALA A 33 -10.73 -21.61 10.98
N GLY A 34 -11.67 -20.68 10.94
CA GLY A 34 -12.38 -20.26 9.73
C GLY A 34 -11.56 -19.29 8.87
N ARG A 35 -12.20 -18.74 7.84
CA ARG A 35 -11.58 -17.83 6.87
C ARG A 35 -11.01 -16.58 7.55
N THR A 36 -11.75 -15.97 8.47
CA THR A 36 -11.34 -14.78 9.22
C THR A 36 -10.13 -15.09 10.11
N SER A 37 -10.16 -16.22 10.83
CA SER A 37 -9.05 -16.65 11.66
C SER A 37 -7.76 -16.84 10.85
N LYS A 38 -7.84 -17.48 9.68
CA LYS A 38 -6.69 -17.67 8.77
C LYS A 38 -6.05 -16.34 8.35
N LEU A 39 -6.88 -15.34 8.04
CA LEU A 39 -6.41 -14.01 7.66
C LEU A 39 -5.76 -13.30 8.84
N SER A 40 -6.37 -13.38 10.04
CA SER A 40 -5.82 -12.80 11.26
C SER A 40 -4.46 -13.41 11.60
N ILE A 41 -4.35 -14.74 11.59
CA ILE A 41 -3.10 -15.45 11.87
C ILE A 41 -1.99 -15.04 10.89
N LYS A 42 -2.29 -15.00 9.58
CA LYS A 42 -1.32 -14.56 8.57
C LYS A 42 -0.78 -13.15 8.88
N GLN A 43 -1.63 -12.25 9.33
CA GLN A 43 -1.25 -10.88 9.66
C GLN A 43 -0.47 -10.80 10.97
N LEU A 44 -0.84 -11.58 11.99
CA LEU A 44 -0.10 -11.67 13.24
C LEU A 44 1.36 -12.11 12.97
N PHE A 45 1.55 -13.11 12.12
CA PHE A 45 2.90 -13.54 11.72
C PHE A 45 3.65 -12.46 10.93
N SER A 46 2.98 -11.76 10.01
CA SER A 46 3.64 -10.70 9.22
C SER A 46 4.07 -9.51 10.08
N LYS A 47 3.41 -9.28 11.21
CA LYS A 47 3.74 -8.23 12.19
C LYS A 47 4.64 -8.73 13.34
N LYS A 48 5.10 -9.97 13.27
CA LYS A 48 6.01 -10.58 14.24
C LYS A 48 5.49 -10.57 15.68
N PHE A 49 4.20 -10.82 15.86
CA PHE A 49 3.66 -11.05 17.21
C PHE A 49 4.31 -12.29 17.82
N GLY A 50 4.40 -12.31 19.16
CA GLY A 50 5.05 -13.36 19.91
C GLY A 50 4.34 -14.72 19.83
N LYS A 51 3.99 -15.32 20.96
CA LYS A 51 3.45 -16.67 21.00
C LYS A 51 1.99 -16.75 20.60
N ILE A 52 1.68 -17.48 19.53
CA ILE A 52 0.32 -17.61 19.00
C ILE A 52 -0.23 -19.00 19.30
N TYR A 53 -1.39 -19.02 19.95
CA TYR A 53 -2.17 -20.21 20.23
C TYR A 53 -3.40 -20.25 19.32
N ILE A 54 -3.85 -21.47 18.99
CA ILE A 54 -5.08 -21.69 18.25
C ILE A 54 -5.94 -22.73 18.94
N THR A 55 -7.24 -22.50 18.94
CA THR A 55 -8.24 -23.48 19.35
C THR A 55 -9.41 -23.50 18.40
N ASN A 56 -10.00 -24.66 18.20
CA ASN A 56 -11.21 -24.83 17.42
C ASN A 56 -11.99 -26.04 17.89
N ARG A 57 -13.34 -25.96 17.89
CA ARG A 57 -14.21 -27.06 18.33
C ARG A 57 -13.91 -28.38 17.58
N THR A 58 -13.61 -28.29 16.29
CA THR A 58 -13.17 -29.41 15.45
C THR A 58 -11.68 -29.25 15.18
N GLU A 59 -10.85 -29.98 15.90
CA GLU A 59 -9.38 -29.85 15.83
C GLU A 59 -8.84 -30.08 14.41
N ALA A 60 -9.42 -30.99 13.63
CA ALA A 60 -9.02 -31.24 12.25
C ALA A 60 -9.01 -29.98 11.37
N ASN A 61 -9.83 -28.97 11.68
CA ASN A 61 -9.84 -27.71 10.95
C ASN A 61 -8.60 -26.85 11.21
N THR A 62 -7.80 -27.15 12.22
CA THR A 62 -6.58 -26.40 12.56
C THR A 62 -5.33 -26.98 11.88
N THR A 63 -5.37 -28.25 11.41
CA THR A 63 -4.20 -28.99 10.90
C THR A 63 -3.41 -28.19 9.87
N HIS A 64 -4.06 -27.71 8.83
CA HIS A 64 -3.40 -26.96 7.76
C HIS A 64 -2.81 -25.60 8.21
N LEU A 65 -3.28 -25.04 9.34
CA LEU A 65 -2.71 -23.83 9.92
C LEU A 65 -1.48 -24.17 10.76
N LEU A 66 -1.52 -25.29 11.49
CA LEU A 66 -0.39 -25.82 12.26
C LEU A 66 0.78 -26.23 11.34
N GLU A 67 0.48 -26.78 10.17
CA GLU A 67 1.50 -27.13 9.16
C GLU A 67 2.17 -25.89 8.54
N LYS A 68 1.44 -24.78 8.45
CA LYS A 68 1.89 -23.59 7.74
C LYS A 68 2.53 -22.54 8.65
N PHE A 69 2.14 -22.49 9.91
CA PHE A 69 2.55 -21.48 10.87
C PHE A 69 2.97 -22.14 12.18
N ASP A 70 3.94 -21.54 12.85
CA ASP A 70 4.35 -21.97 14.19
C ASP A 70 3.30 -21.59 15.23
N LEU A 71 2.30 -22.46 15.42
CA LEU A 71 1.17 -22.27 16.30
C LEU A 71 1.13 -23.32 17.38
N ASN A 72 0.65 -22.93 18.54
CA ASN A 72 0.42 -23.84 19.66
C ASN A 72 -1.06 -24.23 19.74
N LEU A 73 -1.37 -25.51 19.52
CA LEU A 73 -2.73 -25.99 19.65
C LEU A 73 -3.17 -26.04 21.12
N VAL A 74 -4.37 -25.54 21.37
CA VAL A 74 -5.05 -25.64 22.66
C VAL A 74 -6.35 -26.40 22.46
N LYS A 75 -6.62 -27.41 23.26
CA LYS A 75 -7.89 -28.15 23.19
C LYS A 75 -9.06 -27.23 23.47
N PHE A 76 -10.15 -27.42 22.72
CA PHE A 76 -11.32 -26.55 22.84
C PHE A 76 -11.99 -26.62 24.22
N SER A 77 -11.85 -27.68 24.96
CA SER A 77 -12.30 -27.80 26.37
C SER A 77 -11.48 -26.97 27.35
N GLU A 78 -10.25 -26.61 26.98
CA GLU A 78 -9.25 -26.01 27.88
C GLU A 78 -8.95 -24.53 27.57
N TRP A 79 -9.45 -23.98 26.45
CA TRP A 79 -9.07 -22.64 26.02
C TRP A 79 -9.37 -21.54 27.03
N LYS A 80 -10.40 -21.73 27.89
CA LYS A 80 -10.74 -20.74 28.93
C LYS A 80 -9.67 -20.60 30.01
N SER A 81 -8.85 -21.61 30.25
CA SER A 81 -7.72 -21.51 31.16
C SER A 81 -6.67 -20.50 30.66
N LYS A 82 -6.62 -20.25 29.34
CA LYS A 82 -5.74 -19.26 28.74
C LYS A 82 -6.13 -17.81 29.03
N LEU A 83 -7.36 -17.55 29.48
CA LEU A 83 -7.81 -16.23 29.91
C LEU A 83 -6.91 -15.61 30.98
N GLU A 84 -6.26 -16.42 31.81
CA GLU A 84 -5.35 -15.94 32.86
C GLU A 84 -3.96 -15.59 32.34
N SER A 85 -3.52 -16.15 31.21
CA SER A 85 -2.11 -16.12 30.78
C SER A 85 -1.85 -15.40 29.46
N VAL A 86 -2.83 -15.32 28.55
CA VAL A 86 -2.63 -14.63 27.26
C VAL A 86 -2.99 -13.15 27.36
N ASP A 87 -2.37 -12.35 26.51
CA ASP A 87 -2.57 -10.91 26.48
C ASP A 87 -3.74 -10.52 25.57
N ILE A 88 -3.98 -11.30 24.51
CA ILE A 88 -5.00 -11.03 23.50
C ILE A 88 -5.77 -12.31 23.17
N ILE A 89 -7.09 -12.22 23.03
CA ILE A 89 -7.90 -13.32 22.46
C ILE A 89 -8.73 -12.81 21.30
N ILE A 90 -8.64 -13.47 20.17
CA ILE A 90 -9.36 -13.14 18.95
C ILE A 90 -10.39 -14.21 18.66
N PHE A 91 -11.67 -13.85 18.77
CA PHE A 91 -12.79 -14.72 18.40
C PHE A 91 -13.16 -14.51 16.94
N SER A 92 -13.20 -15.59 16.19
CA SER A 92 -13.60 -15.59 14.78
C SER A 92 -14.28 -16.92 14.42
N THR A 93 -15.38 -17.20 15.13
CA THR A 93 -16.13 -18.44 14.98
C THR A 93 -17.54 -18.20 14.38
N SER A 94 -18.16 -19.26 13.93
CA SER A 94 -19.59 -19.29 13.53
C SER A 94 -20.51 -19.85 14.63
N SER A 95 -20.07 -19.81 15.88
CA SER A 95 -20.88 -20.27 17.00
C SER A 95 -22.14 -19.41 17.14
N LYS A 96 -23.31 -20.08 17.20
CA LYS A 96 -24.58 -19.40 17.44
C LYS A 96 -24.78 -19.02 18.92
N LYS A 97 -23.98 -19.60 19.82
CA LYS A 97 -24.02 -19.31 21.26
C LYS A 97 -22.77 -18.54 21.66
N PRO A 98 -22.89 -17.58 22.56
CA PRO A 98 -21.71 -16.91 23.13
C PRO A 98 -20.74 -17.91 23.74
N LEU A 99 -19.46 -17.66 23.55
CA LEU A 99 -18.38 -18.48 24.08
C LEU A 99 -17.78 -17.87 25.35
N LEU A 100 -17.89 -16.52 25.48
CA LEU A 100 -17.40 -15.76 26.62
C LEU A 100 -18.50 -14.83 27.15
N THR A 101 -18.69 -14.84 28.47
CA THR A 101 -19.69 -14.04 29.13
C THR A 101 -19.14 -13.44 30.43
N ASP A 102 -19.90 -12.56 31.08
CA ASP A 102 -19.54 -11.98 32.38
C ASP A 102 -19.13 -13.03 33.43
N LYS A 103 -19.75 -14.21 33.42
CA LYS A 103 -19.41 -15.31 34.35
C LYS A 103 -17.96 -15.77 34.24
N ASP A 104 -17.41 -15.73 33.00
CA ASP A 104 -16.03 -16.15 32.74
C ASP A 104 -15.03 -15.06 33.16
N LEU A 105 -15.44 -13.79 33.19
CA LEU A 105 -14.57 -12.65 33.41
C LEU A 105 -14.46 -12.21 34.87
N VAL A 106 -15.48 -12.45 35.70
CA VAL A 106 -15.50 -12.03 37.12
C VAL A 106 -14.24 -12.49 37.86
N HIS A 107 -13.82 -13.75 37.66
CA HIS A 107 -12.61 -14.29 38.30
C HIS A 107 -11.31 -13.82 37.62
N ILE A 108 -11.37 -13.52 36.36
CA ILE A 108 -10.20 -13.10 35.54
C ILE A 108 -9.77 -11.70 35.92
N ASP A 109 -10.73 -10.76 36.03
CA ASP A 109 -10.43 -9.35 36.30
C ASP A 109 -9.74 -9.19 37.68
N SER A 110 -10.13 -9.98 38.69
CA SER A 110 -9.51 -9.94 40.01
C SER A 110 -8.13 -10.59 40.10
N LYS A 111 -7.81 -11.55 39.22
CA LYS A 111 -6.54 -12.30 39.21
C LYS A 111 -5.47 -11.67 38.34
N ARG A 112 -5.83 -10.83 37.39
CA ARG A 112 -4.91 -10.25 36.42
C ARG A 112 -4.36 -8.92 36.90
N ASN A 113 -3.05 -8.77 36.82
CA ASN A 113 -2.35 -7.49 36.99
C ASN A 113 -2.13 -6.73 35.67
N LYS A 114 -2.45 -7.37 34.52
CA LYS A 114 -2.33 -6.80 33.17
C LYS A 114 -3.66 -6.88 32.44
N LYS A 115 -3.91 -5.91 31.58
CA LYS A 115 -5.10 -5.92 30.72
C LYS A 115 -5.06 -7.12 29.76
N ILE A 116 -6.24 -7.68 29.50
CA ILE A 116 -6.50 -8.60 28.40
C ILE A 116 -7.34 -7.89 27.34
N ILE A 117 -6.94 -8.04 26.07
CA ILE A 117 -7.70 -7.50 24.95
C ILE A 117 -8.51 -8.62 24.32
N LEU A 118 -9.82 -8.45 24.31
CA LEU A 118 -10.75 -9.37 23.69
C LEU A 118 -11.23 -8.79 22.37
N VAL A 119 -10.97 -9.48 21.27
CA VAL A 119 -11.36 -9.05 19.92
C VAL A 119 -12.46 -9.99 19.43
N ASP A 120 -13.66 -9.48 19.16
CA ASP A 120 -14.77 -10.29 18.62
C ASP A 120 -15.05 -9.95 17.14
N LEU A 121 -14.58 -10.83 16.27
CA LEU A 121 -14.81 -10.79 14.81
C LEU A 121 -15.92 -11.75 14.39
N SER A 122 -16.67 -12.31 15.33
CA SER A 122 -17.67 -13.35 15.06
C SER A 122 -19.02 -12.74 14.72
N VAL A 123 -19.74 -13.42 13.83
CA VAL A 123 -21.15 -13.14 13.52
C VAL A 123 -21.92 -14.47 13.58
N PRO A 124 -22.83 -14.61 14.56
CA PRO A 124 -23.20 -13.69 15.65
C PRO A 124 -22.06 -13.49 16.66
N ARG A 125 -22.14 -12.46 17.53
CA ARG A 125 -21.14 -12.15 18.55
C ARG A 125 -20.91 -13.35 19.46
N ASN A 126 -19.65 -13.61 19.76
CA ASN A 126 -19.27 -14.68 20.68
C ASN A 126 -18.88 -14.17 22.08
N ILE A 127 -18.72 -12.87 22.23
CA ILE A 127 -18.47 -12.21 23.52
C ILE A 127 -19.70 -11.38 23.88
N ILE A 128 -20.29 -11.68 25.02
CA ILE A 128 -21.38 -10.90 25.59
C ILE A 128 -21.01 -10.51 27.05
N ILE A 129 -20.65 -9.26 27.21
CA ILE A 129 -20.28 -8.64 28.49
C ILE A 129 -21.14 -7.41 28.70
N ASN A 130 -21.80 -7.35 29.88
CA ASN A 130 -22.66 -6.23 30.26
C ASN A 130 -22.03 -5.38 31.37
N ASN A 131 -20.98 -5.89 32.03
CA ASN A 131 -20.27 -5.22 33.10
C ASN A 131 -18.99 -4.58 32.61
N ASN A 132 -18.54 -3.53 33.27
CA ASN A 132 -17.24 -2.94 33.06
C ASN A 132 -16.19 -3.67 33.93
N TYR A 133 -15.06 -3.99 33.32
CA TYR A 133 -13.92 -4.64 33.95
C TYR A 133 -12.69 -3.75 33.82
N ASN A 134 -11.87 -3.67 34.86
CA ASN A 134 -10.68 -2.81 34.86
C ASN A 134 -9.58 -3.36 33.95
N ASN A 135 -9.45 -4.70 33.90
CA ASN A 135 -8.41 -5.40 33.21
C ASN A 135 -8.87 -6.07 31.91
N VAL A 136 -10.05 -5.69 31.39
CA VAL A 136 -10.60 -6.24 30.14
C VAL A 136 -10.93 -5.12 29.17
N GLU A 137 -10.39 -5.20 27.98
CA GLU A 137 -10.74 -4.30 26.87
C GLU A 137 -11.42 -5.09 25.77
N LEU A 138 -12.63 -4.69 25.37
CA LEU A 138 -13.36 -5.31 24.27
C LEU A 138 -13.26 -4.46 23.02
N VAL A 139 -12.78 -5.09 21.95
CA VAL A 139 -12.76 -4.58 20.59
C VAL A 139 -13.72 -5.41 19.74
N ASP A 140 -14.82 -4.84 19.35
CA ASP A 140 -15.85 -5.52 18.55
C ASP A 140 -15.92 -4.97 17.11
N LEU A 141 -16.76 -5.63 16.30
CA LEU A 141 -16.95 -5.26 14.90
C LEU A 141 -17.41 -3.82 14.70
N ASP A 142 -18.17 -3.25 15.63
CA ASP A 142 -18.70 -1.90 15.47
C ASP A 142 -17.59 -0.86 15.66
N LYS A 143 -16.73 -1.03 16.66
CA LYS A 143 -15.52 -0.19 16.82
C LYS A 143 -14.56 -0.29 15.65
N LEU A 144 -14.48 -1.45 15.01
CA LEU A 144 -13.57 -1.68 13.87
C LEU A 144 -14.12 -1.10 12.57
N LYS A 145 -15.43 -1.01 12.37
CA LYS A 145 -16.05 -0.44 11.17
C LYS A 145 -15.62 0.99 10.91
N ASP A 146 -15.62 1.83 11.93
CA ASP A 146 -15.23 3.23 11.78
C ASP A 146 -13.79 3.34 11.29
N LYS A 147 -12.90 2.56 11.88
CA LYS A 147 -11.49 2.53 11.46
C LYS A 147 -11.27 1.97 10.05
N VAL A 148 -12.06 0.98 9.64
CA VAL A 148 -12.07 0.47 8.26
C VAL A 148 -12.51 1.56 7.29
N ASN A 149 -13.57 2.31 7.62
CA ASN A 149 -14.08 3.40 6.79
C ASN A 149 -13.06 4.55 6.68
N GLU A 150 -12.41 4.93 7.78
CA GLU A 150 -11.33 5.93 7.76
C GLU A 150 -10.17 5.50 6.84
N ASN A 151 -9.71 4.25 6.98
CA ASN A 151 -8.66 3.70 6.14
C ASN A 151 -9.06 3.65 4.66
N TYR A 152 -10.31 3.29 4.37
CA TYR A 152 -10.86 3.29 3.02
C TYR A 152 -10.87 4.68 2.41
N ASN A 153 -11.40 5.69 3.13
CA ASN A 153 -11.44 7.08 2.68
C ASN A 153 -10.04 7.66 2.44
N ARG A 154 -9.09 7.34 3.32
CA ARG A 154 -7.69 7.72 3.13
C ARG A 154 -7.12 7.13 1.83
N ARG A 155 -7.37 5.85 1.54
CA ARG A 155 -6.92 5.23 0.28
C ARG A 155 -7.52 5.87 -0.95
N ILE A 156 -8.81 6.21 -0.94
CA ILE A 156 -9.44 6.93 -2.05
C ILE A 156 -8.72 8.27 -2.31
N SER A 157 -8.37 9.00 -1.26
CA SER A 157 -7.63 10.26 -1.41
C SER A 157 -6.23 10.06 -2.02
N GLU A 158 -5.53 8.99 -1.64
CA GLU A 158 -4.21 8.67 -2.20
C GLU A 158 -4.30 8.19 -3.65
N VAL A 159 -5.35 7.44 -4.03
CA VAL A 159 -5.63 7.06 -5.42
C VAL A 159 -5.77 8.30 -6.30
N LYS A 160 -6.54 9.31 -5.86
CA LYS A 160 -6.69 10.57 -6.59
C LYS A 160 -5.36 11.32 -6.79
N LYS A 161 -4.45 11.25 -5.82
CA LYS A 161 -3.10 11.83 -5.97
C LYS A 161 -2.26 11.04 -6.99
N ALA A 162 -2.36 9.71 -6.94
CA ALA A 162 -1.67 8.84 -7.90
C ALA A 162 -2.17 9.05 -9.33
N GLU A 163 -3.48 9.20 -9.53
CA GLU A 163 -4.09 9.51 -10.83
C GLU A 163 -3.53 10.81 -11.42
N LYS A 164 -3.49 11.90 -10.63
CA LYS A 164 -2.88 13.16 -11.06
C LYS A 164 -1.41 13.03 -11.44
N LEU A 165 -0.67 12.20 -10.71
CA LEU A 165 0.73 11.93 -11.01
C LEU A 165 0.89 11.17 -12.32
N ILE A 166 0.03 10.16 -12.56
CA ILE A 166 -0.01 9.41 -13.82
C ILE A 166 -0.34 10.33 -14.98
N GLU A 167 -1.37 11.19 -14.87
CA GLU A 167 -1.72 12.17 -15.89
C GLU A 167 -0.53 13.06 -16.26
N LYS A 168 0.19 13.56 -15.25
CA LYS A 168 1.40 14.37 -15.46
C LYS A 168 2.44 13.61 -16.27
N TYR A 169 2.77 12.37 -15.86
CA TYR A 169 3.79 11.57 -16.57
C TYR A 169 3.33 11.13 -17.96
N VAL A 170 2.05 10.92 -18.19
CA VAL A 170 1.52 10.64 -19.54
C VAL A 170 1.71 11.86 -20.45
N ILE A 171 1.47 13.06 -19.95
CA ILE A 171 1.71 14.30 -20.71
C ILE A 171 3.21 14.43 -21.04
N GLU A 172 4.09 14.28 -20.04
CA GLU A 172 5.54 14.35 -20.22
C GLU A 172 6.05 13.29 -21.21
N TYR A 173 5.50 12.07 -21.13
CA TYR A 173 5.86 10.99 -22.06
C TYR A 173 5.43 11.30 -23.50
N ASN A 174 4.21 11.81 -23.69
CA ASN A 174 3.76 12.20 -25.03
C ASN A 174 4.60 13.33 -25.61
N GLN A 175 4.94 14.35 -24.83
CA GLN A 175 5.87 15.41 -25.24
C GLN A 175 7.25 14.84 -25.63
N TRP A 176 7.75 13.87 -24.88
CA TRP A 176 9.00 13.19 -25.21
C TRP A 176 8.89 12.39 -26.52
N LEU A 177 7.77 11.69 -26.79
CA LEU A 177 7.53 10.99 -28.04
C LEU A 177 7.50 11.97 -29.23
N ASP A 178 6.76 13.06 -29.12
CA ASP A 178 6.68 14.10 -30.15
C ASP A 178 8.06 14.68 -30.47
N SER A 179 8.86 14.94 -29.43
CA SER A 179 10.24 15.42 -29.59
C SER A 179 11.14 14.42 -30.32
N ARG A 180 10.89 13.12 -30.13
CA ARG A 180 11.65 12.04 -30.78
C ARG A 180 11.36 11.94 -32.26
N GLU A 181 10.13 12.15 -32.70
CA GLU A 181 9.75 12.17 -34.11
C GLU A 181 10.42 13.33 -34.85
N LEU A 182 10.70 14.44 -34.17
CA LEU A 182 11.40 15.59 -34.72
C LEU A 182 12.93 15.44 -34.79
N ARG A 183 13.49 14.42 -34.17
CA ARG A 183 14.94 14.25 -34.06
C ARG A 183 15.66 14.19 -35.41
N PRO A 184 15.16 13.48 -36.45
CA PRO A 184 15.77 13.50 -37.76
C PRO A 184 15.81 14.91 -38.36
N SER A 185 14.70 15.65 -38.31
CA SER A 185 14.61 17.03 -38.81
C SER A 185 15.53 17.99 -38.08
N ILE A 186 15.64 17.85 -36.74
CA ILE A 186 16.58 18.64 -35.93
C ILE A 186 18.04 18.38 -36.35
N ILE A 187 18.40 17.12 -36.59
CA ILE A 187 19.74 16.75 -37.05
C ILE A 187 20.01 17.34 -38.44
N SER A 188 19.06 17.26 -39.36
CA SER A 188 19.16 17.81 -40.71
C SER A 188 19.32 19.33 -40.68
N ILE A 189 18.50 20.04 -39.93
CA ILE A 189 18.60 21.50 -39.73
C ILE A 189 19.98 21.89 -39.15
N LYS A 190 20.45 21.18 -38.13
CA LYS A 190 21.79 21.46 -37.55
C LYS A 190 22.91 21.25 -38.59
N LYS A 191 22.80 20.21 -39.42
CA LYS A 191 23.76 19.93 -40.51
C LYS A 191 23.77 21.05 -41.54
N GLU A 192 22.59 21.50 -41.98
CA GLU A 192 22.42 22.55 -42.97
C GLU A 192 22.98 23.90 -42.46
N ILE A 193 22.67 24.29 -41.26
CA ILE A 193 23.25 25.49 -40.63
C ILE A 193 24.76 25.41 -40.60
N LYS A 194 25.32 24.23 -40.26
CA LYS A 194 26.77 24.04 -40.23
C LYS A 194 27.40 24.21 -41.62
N ASN A 195 26.75 23.65 -42.67
CA ASN A 195 27.20 23.79 -44.05
C ASN A 195 27.20 25.27 -44.47
N LEU A 196 26.08 25.98 -44.27
CA LEU A 196 25.94 27.40 -44.59
C LEU A 196 26.99 28.27 -43.90
N MET A 197 27.32 27.94 -42.63
CA MET A 197 28.39 28.66 -41.93
C MET A 197 29.77 28.34 -42.47
N SER A 198 30.05 27.09 -42.85
CA SER A 198 31.34 26.73 -43.47
C SER A 198 31.55 27.39 -44.81
N ASP A 199 30.47 27.59 -45.59
CA ASP A 199 30.51 28.25 -46.90
C ASP A 199 30.66 29.78 -46.81
N THR A 200 30.13 30.38 -45.73
CA THR A 200 30.15 31.84 -45.54
C THR A 200 31.36 32.35 -44.77
N VAL A 201 31.93 31.52 -43.92
CA VAL A 201 33.13 31.86 -43.12
C VAL A 201 34.26 30.94 -43.57
N ASN A 202 35.31 31.48 -44.16
CA ASN A 202 36.52 30.70 -44.45
C ASN A 202 37.09 30.18 -43.12
N LEU A 203 36.72 28.96 -42.75
CA LEU A 203 37.02 28.32 -41.43
C LEU A 203 38.46 27.75 -41.39
N GLU A 204 39.42 28.36 -42.09
CA GLU A 204 40.84 28.00 -41.94
C GLU A 204 41.41 28.41 -40.60
N ASN A 205 40.71 29.25 -39.82
CA ASN A 205 41.03 29.56 -38.42
C ASN A 205 39.99 28.94 -37.51
N ASN A 206 40.44 28.00 -36.69
CA ASN A 206 39.72 27.31 -35.61
C ASN A 206 39.25 28.34 -34.55
N ASN A 207 38.28 29.19 -34.91
CA ASN A 207 37.83 30.28 -34.09
C ASN A 207 36.76 29.76 -33.12
N ARG A 208 37.17 29.47 -31.88
CA ARG A 208 36.36 28.94 -30.81
C ARG A 208 35.10 29.78 -30.53
N GLU A 209 35.19 31.08 -30.78
CA GLU A 209 34.08 32.01 -30.63
C GLU A 209 32.98 31.76 -31.70
N ILE A 210 33.34 31.46 -32.93
CA ILE A 210 32.40 31.13 -34.02
C ILE A 210 31.65 29.82 -33.67
N GLN A 211 32.36 28.82 -33.17
CA GLN A 211 31.76 27.55 -32.76
C GLN A 211 30.78 27.74 -31.61
N GLU A 212 31.11 28.57 -30.62
CA GLU A 212 30.20 28.89 -29.50
C GLU A 212 28.95 29.65 -29.99
N ILE A 213 29.06 30.54 -30.92
CA ILE A 213 27.93 31.26 -31.52
C ILE A 213 27.02 30.26 -32.28
N TYR A 214 27.60 29.37 -33.06
CA TYR A 214 26.89 28.31 -33.76
C TYR A 214 26.09 27.43 -32.79
N ASP A 215 26.70 26.91 -31.73
CA ASP A 215 26.08 26.05 -30.78
C ASP A 215 24.92 26.77 -30.07
N LYS A 216 25.13 28.02 -29.64
CA LYS A 216 24.08 28.86 -29.04
C LYS A 216 22.92 29.13 -29.98
N PHE A 217 23.19 29.39 -31.24
CA PHE A 217 22.15 29.67 -32.26
C PHE A 217 21.34 28.39 -32.56
N SER A 218 22.04 27.29 -32.81
CA SER A 218 21.44 25.99 -33.10
C SER A 218 20.54 25.52 -31.96
N ASP A 219 20.99 25.65 -30.73
CA ASP A 219 20.20 25.27 -29.53
C ASP A 219 18.98 26.18 -29.31
N ARG A 220 19.11 27.48 -29.59
CA ARG A 220 17.98 28.41 -29.57
C ARG A 220 16.94 28.07 -30.64
N LEU A 221 17.35 27.74 -31.85
CA LEU A 221 16.47 27.39 -32.94
C LEU A 221 15.73 26.07 -32.63
N VAL A 222 16.44 25.05 -32.16
CA VAL A 222 15.87 23.79 -31.77
C VAL A 222 14.84 23.98 -30.65
N LYS A 223 15.18 24.75 -29.59
CA LYS A 223 14.23 25.08 -28.53
C LYS A 223 12.98 25.78 -29.04
N LYS A 224 13.12 26.66 -30.00
CA LYS A 224 11.97 27.38 -30.60
C LYS A 224 11.11 26.47 -31.45
N ILE A 225 11.70 25.55 -32.23
CA ILE A 225 10.99 24.51 -33.00
C ILE A 225 10.20 23.58 -32.03
N LEU A 226 10.86 23.09 -30.97
CA LEU A 226 10.21 22.24 -29.95
C LEU A 226 9.06 22.97 -29.22
N SER A 227 9.23 24.26 -28.88
CA SER A 227 8.18 25.06 -28.22
C SER A 227 6.93 25.26 -29.07
N VAL A 228 7.05 25.24 -30.39
CA VAL A 228 5.90 25.28 -31.30
C VAL A 228 5.14 23.95 -31.31
N SER A 229 5.85 22.83 -31.07
CA SER A 229 5.24 21.49 -30.95
C SER A 229 4.57 21.29 -29.58
N GLU A 230 5.11 21.88 -28.51
CA GLU A 230 4.58 21.77 -27.15
C GLU A 230 3.19 22.36 -26.97
N ASN A 231 2.76 23.29 -27.82
CA ASN A 231 1.41 23.86 -27.80
C ASN A 231 0.30 22.94 -28.34
N GLY A 232 0.58 21.65 -28.52
CA GLY A 232 -0.39 20.54 -28.49
C GLY A 232 -1.43 20.47 -29.62
N LYS A 233 -1.30 21.25 -30.72
CA LYS A 233 -2.31 21.28 -31.78
C LYS A 233 -1.78 21.19 -33.22
N ASN A 234 -0.50 20.88 -33.42
CA ASN A 234 0.05 20.99 -34.77
C ASN A 234 0.84 19.74 -35.22
N THR A 235 0.18 18.58 -35.20
CA THR A 235 0.66 17.37 -35.92
C THR A 235 0.95 17.68 -37.38
N ASP A 236 0.25 18.64 -37.98
CA ASP A 236 0.47 19.05 -39.35
C ASP A 236 1.74 19.94 -39.53
N ALA A 237 2.04 20.80 -38.56
CA ALA A 237 3.29 21.56 -38.53
C ALA A 237 4.51 20.65 -38.40
N LEU A 238 4.42 19.59 -37.56
CA LEU A 238 5.46 18.58 -37.41
C LEU A 238 5.68 17.79 -38.70
N LYS A 239 4.60 17.41 -39.40
CA LYS A 239 4.70 16.76 -40.72
C LYS A 239 5.33 17.66 -41.77
N ILE A 240 4.99 18.96 -41.75
CA ILE A 240 5.56 19.94 -42.65
C ILE A 240 7.08 20.12 -42.39
N ILE A 241 7.47 20.26 -41.11
CA ILE A 241 8.87 20.39 -40.72
C ILE A 241 9.65 19.12 -41.14
N ASN A 242 9.12 17.93 -40.82
CA ASN A 242 9.75 16.68 -41.26
C ASN A 242 9.88 16.61 -42.79
N LYS A 243 8.83 16.96 -43.53
CA LYS A 243 8.85 16.94 -45.01
C LYS A 243 9.84 17.93 -45.58
N ILE A 244 10.00 19.11 -45.01
CA ILE A 244 10.96 20.13 -45.52
C ILE A 244 12.42 19.72 -45.27
N PHE A 245 12.70 19.01 -44.19
CA PHE A 245 14.07 18.76 -43.74
C PHE A 245 14.53 17.28 -43.82
N THR A 246 13.65 16.36 -44.25
CA THR A 246 13.97 14.94 -44.37
C THR A 246 13.75 14.34 -45.77
N ASP A 247 13.12 15.11 -46.70
CA ASP A 247 13.00 14.68 -48.09
C ASP A 247 14.25 15.13 -48.86
N ASP A 248 15.16 14.18 -49.07
CA ASP A 248 16.04 14.01 -50.20
C ASP A 248 15.75 12.67 -50.86
#